data_48345f0815822b2b2d360e20a8aa8e5b
#
_entry.id   48345f0815822b2b2d360e20a8aa8e5b
#
_cell.length_a   1.000
_cell.length_b   1.000
_cell.length_c   1.000
_cell.angle_alpha   90.00
_cell.angle_beta   90.00
_cell.angle_gamma   90.00
#
_symmetry.space_group_name_H-M   'P 1'
#
loop_
_entity.id
_entity.type
_entity.pdbx_description
1 polymer ?
#
loop_
_entity_poly.entity_id
_entity_poly.type
_entity_poly.pdbx_seq_one_letter_code
_entity_poly.pdbx_strand_id
1 'polypeptide(L)'
;MSESPVDKPEHPGLTIGISGPARRSLAHRLITFALRLHGARTHFIRPGSKVDVSLLDGLVLSGGTHVHPSRYGQTPQVTARYDVRRDETDVRLLSRAEELNIPVLGICRGAQFINIFRGGSLCQNVTPLRVNTRHRPLLLPLQTVRVVSDSRLGEVMRSPVIGANRIHSQSIKKLGTHLRVVAVDNDSFVQAIENTRGQWLMGIQWHPEYLLYHGGHRRIFSHFVQAAEDRKLVRLDEPVEAGEDDGYVAQNGR
;
A
#
# COMPACT_ATOMS: atom_id res chain seq x y z
N MET A 1 0.21 47.84 -12.85
CA MET A 1 0.40 46.64 -13.70
C MET A 1 0.17 45.45 -12.78
N SER A 2 -1.02 44.89 -12.80
CA SER A 2 -1.41 43.74 -11.97
C SER A 2 -0.97 42.50 -12.71
N GLU A 3 -0.07 41.74 -12.11
CA GLU A 3 0.25 40.39 -12.58
C GLU A 3 -0.99 39.48 -12.44
N SER A 4 -1.45 38.93 -13.54
CA SER A 4 -2.48 37.91 -13.58
C SER A 4 -1.99 36.66 -12.86
N PRO A 5 -2.85 35.95 -12.10
CA PRO A 5 -2.46 34.68 -11.49
C PRO A 5 -2.12 33.69 -12.60
N VAL A 6 -0.91 33.13 -12.51
CA VAL A 6 -0.49 32.01 -13.38
C VAL A 6 -1.44 30.86 -13.14
N ASP A 7 -2.27 30.56 -14.14
CA ASP A 7 -3.10 29.34 -14.18
C ASP A 7 -2.18 28.13 -13.93
N LYS A 8 -2.38 27.45 -12.81
CA LYS A 8 -1.77 26.12 -12.59
C LYS A 8 -2.32 25.21 -13.68
N PRO A 9 -1.47 24.53 -14.47
CA PRO A 9 -1.95 23.59 -15.46
C PRO A 9 -2.89 22.59 -14.77
N GLU A 10 -4.08 22.39 -15.33
CA GLU A 10 -5.01 21.33 -14.90
C GLU A 10 -4.34 19.98 -15.21
N HIS A 11 -3.55 19.47 -14.26
CA HIS A 11 -3.07 18.10 -14.35
C HIS A 11 -4.27 17.18 -14.26
N PRO A 12 -4.43 16.21 -15.20
CA PRO A 12 -5.51 15.24 -15.13
C PRO A 12 -5.44 14.57 -13.75
N GLY A 13 -6.53 14.64 -13.00
CA GLY A 13 -6.58 14.28 -11.58
C GLY A 13 -5.99 12.89 -11.31
N LEU A 14 -5.20 12.81 -10.26
CA LEU A 14 -4.55 11.57 -9.81
C LEU A 14 -5.59 10.49 -9.48
N THR A 15 -5.40 9.25 -9.96
CA THR A 15 -6.31 8.13 -9.71
C THR A 15 -5.62 7.06 -8.87
N ILE A 16 -6.09 6.87 -7.64
CA ILE A 16 -5.59 5.85 -6.70
C ILE A 16 -6.57 4.69 -6.59
N GLY A 17 -6.09 3.47 -6.90
CA GLY A 17 -6.82 2.24 -6.66
C GLY A 17 -6.79 1.85 -5.18
N ILE A 18 -7.94 1.47 -4.59
CA ILE A 18 -8.01 0.95 -3.22
C ILE A 18 -8.57 -0.47 -3.27
N SER A 19 -7.72 -1.49 -3.10
CA SER A 19 -8.16 -2.87 -2.95
C SER A 19 -8.73 -3.12 -1.56
N GLY A 20 -9.88 -3.76 -1.50
CA GLY A 20 -10.59 -4.03 -0.25
C GLY A 20 -11.56 -5.20 -0.34
N PRO A 21 -12.27 -5.51 0.77
CA PRO A 21 -13.31 -6.55 0.79
C PRO A 21 -14.51 -6.17 -0.09
N ALA A 22 -15.43 -7.10 -0.31
CA ALA A 22 -16.59 -6.89 -1.18
C ALA A 22 -17.45 -5.66 -0.79
N ARG A 23 -17.53 -5.35 0.51
CA ARG A 23 -18.23 -4.17 1.03
C ARG A 23 -17.26 -3.17 1.63
N ARG A 24 -17.43 -1.89 1.33
CA ARG A 24 -16.66 -0.80 1.92
C ARG A 24 -16.92 -0.72 3.43
N SER A 25 -15.85 -0.72 4.24
CA SER A 25 -15.89 -0.47 5.68
C SER A 25 -15.58 1.00 5.99
N LEU A 26 -15.63 1.36 7.28
CA LEU A 26 -15.20 2.67 7.77
C LEU A 26 -13.74 2.96 7.38
N ALA A 27 -12.84 1.98 7.51
CA ALA A 27 -11.44 2.11 7.11
C ALA A 27 -11.30 2.61 5.67
N HIS A 28 -12.06 2.02 4.72
CA HIS A 28 -12.02 2.45 3.31
C HIS A 28 -12.53 3.88 3.10
N ARG A 29 -13.54 4.30 3.86
CA ARG A 29 -14.03 5.70 3.80
C ARG A 29 -12.97 6.67 4.32
N LEU A 30 -12.28 6.31 5.39
CA LEU A 30 -11.21 7.13 5.97
C LEU A 30 -9.97 7.16 5.06
N ILE A 31 -9.56 6.03 4.44
CA ILE A 31 -8.51 6.00 3.41
C ILE A 31 -8.91 6.90 2.24
N THR A 32 -10.13 6.76 1.72
CA THR A 32 -10.66 7.61 0.64
C THR A 32 -10.61 9.09 1.02
N PHE A 33 -11.05 9.42 2.22
CA PHE A 33 -11.02 10.78 2.73
C PHE A 33 -9.58 11.32 2.81
N ALA A 34 -8.65 10.53 3.39
CA ALA A 34 -7.24 10.92 3.50
C ALA A 34 -6.60 11.19 2.13
N LEU A 35 -6.85 10.34 1.14
CA LEU A 35 -6.33 10.52 -0.22
C LEU A 35 -6.94 11.74 -0.93
N ARG A 36 -8.25 11.97 -0.74
CA ARG A 36 -8.94 13.12 -1.32
C ARG A 36 -8.51 14.46 -0.73
N LEU A 37 -8.11 14.50 0.54
CA LEU A 37 -7.51 15.69 1.16
C LEU A 37 -6.22 16.14 0.44
N HIS A 38 -5.57 15.22 -0.28
CA HIS A 38 -4.37 15.48 -1.08
C HIS A 38 -4.65 15.49 -2.58
N GLY A 39 -5.90 15.73 -3.01
CA GLY A 39 -6.28 15.93 -4.41
C GLY A 39 -6.50 14.65 -5.23
N ALA A 40 -6.30 13.45 -4.68
CA ALA A 40 -6.44 12.23 -5.43
C ALA A 40 -7.91 11.81 -5.62
N ARG A 41 -8.26 11.33 -6.82
CA ARG A 41 -9.47 10.54 -7.07
C ARG A 41 -9.25 9.10 -6.62
N THR A 42 -10.29 8.41 -6.17
CA THR A 42 -10.16 7.06 -5.65
C THR A 42 -11.07 6.08 -6.38
N HIS A 43 -10.51 4.94 -6.78
CA HIS A 43 -11.25 3.83 -7.36
C HIS A 43 -11.23 2.63 -6.42
N PHE A 44 -12.40 2.18 -5.94
CA PHE A 44 -12.50 1.04 -5.04
C PHE A 44 -12.55 -0.28 -5.81
N ILE A 45 -11.58 -1.16 -5.57
CA ILE A 45 -11.39 -2.44 -6.24
C ILE A 45 -11.92 -3.56 -5.35
N ARG A 46 -12.96 -4.26 -5.81
CA ARG A 46 -13.54 -5.40 -5.10
C ARG A 46 -12.85 -6.72 -5.49
N PRO A 47 -12.94 -7.77 -4.64
CA PRO A 47 -12.47 -9.10 -4.98
C PRO A 47 -13.08 -9.60 -6.31
N GLY A 48 -12.23 -10.08 -7.21
CA GLY A 48 -12.61 -10.57 -8.53
C GLY A 48 -12.89 -9.50 -9.60
N SER A 49 -12.77 -8.20 -9.26
CA SER A 49 -12.90 -7.13 -10.27
C SER A 49 -11.78 -7.21 -11.31
N LYS A 50 -12.13 -6.99 -12.57
CA LYS A 50 -11.16 -6.74 -13.64
C LYS A 50 -10.92 -5.23 -13.68
N VAL A 51 -9.72 -4.80 -13.33
CA VAL A 51 -9.29 -3.40 -13.35
C VAL A 51 -8.04 -3.32 -14.20
N ASP A 52 -8.02 -2.36 -15.11
CA ASP A 52 -6.80 -2.00 -15.82
C ASP A 52 -5.92 -1.16 -14.89
N VAL A 53 -4.86 -1.78 -14.39
CA VAL A 53 -3.93 -1.18 -13.42
C VAL A 53 -3.11 -0.06 -14.08
N SER A 54 -2.96 -0.05 -15.40
CA SER A 54 -2.24 1.01 -16.13
C SER A 54 -2.91 2.38 -16.02
N LEU A 55 -4.22 2.40 -15.72
CA LEU A 55 -4.99 3.63 -15.49
C LEU A 55 -4.86 4.17 -14.06
N LEU A 56 -4.14 3.47 -13.19
CA LEU A 56 -3.89 3.89 -11.82
C LEU A 56 -2.54 4.60 -11.70
N ASP A 57 -2.52 5.67 -10.93
CA ASP A 57 -1.30 6.38 -10.58
C ASP A 57 -0.69 5.87 -9.26
N GLY A 58 -1.50 5.21 -8.41
CA GLY A 58 -1.08 4.58 -7.16
C GLY A 58 -2.04 3.47 -6.72
N LEU A 59 -1.56 2.57 -5.86
CA LEU A 59 -2.33 1.42 -5.36
C LEU A 59 -2.27 1.35 -3.83
N VAL A 60 -3.42 1.29 -3.17
CA VAL A 60 -3.56 0.98 -1.74
C VAL A 60 -4.11 -0.42 -1.57
N LEU A 61 -3.39 -1.30 -0.86
CA LEU A 61 -3.91 -2.56 -0.35
C LEU A 61 -4.38 -2.33 1.09
N SER A 62 -5.69 -2.32 1.31
CA SER A 62 -6.26 -1.99 2.61
C SER A 62 -6.24 -3.16 3.61
N GLY A 63 -6.54 -2.88 4.87
CA GLY A 63 -6.78 -3.87 5.91
C GLY A 63 -7.94 -4.83 5.59
N GLY A 64 -8.13 -5.85 6.41
CA GLY A 64 -9.22 -6.82 6.24
C GLY A 64 -8.98 -8.16 6.94
N THR A 65 -9.63 -9.21 6.44
CA THR A 65 -9.50 -10.60 6.92
C THR A 65 -8.08 -11.15 6.73
N HIS A 66 -7.78 -12.27 7.35
CA HIS A 66 -6.47 -12.90 7.23
C HIS A 66 -6.16 -13.32 5.79
N VAL A 67 -4.88 -13.29 5.41
CA VAL A 67 -4.40 -13.89 4.16
C VAL A 67 -4.41 -15.41 4.31
N HIS A 68 -4.86 -16.14 3.29
CA HIS A 68 -4.91 -17.60 3.35
C HIS A 68 -3.50 -18.19 3.49
N PRO A 69 -3.24 -19.07 4.48
CA PRO A 69 -1.90 -19.60 4.77
C PRO A 69 -1.22 -20.34 3.62
N SER A 70 -1.98 -20.94 2.70
CA SER A 70 -1.40 -21.55 1.49
C SER A 70 -0.61 -20.60 0.63
N ARG A 71 -0.88 -19.26 0.70
CA ARG A 71 -0.14 -18.24 -0.03
C ARG A 71 1.33 -18.11 0.40
N TYR A 72 1.67 -18.61 1.59
CA TYR A 72 3.04 -18.63 2.11
C TYR A 72 3.47 -20.02 2.61
N GLY A 73 2.91 -21.07 1.99
CA GLY A 73 3.33 -22.47 2.17
C GLY A 73 3.01 -23.05 3.55
N GLN A 74 1.95 -22.57 4.22
CA GLN A 74 1.53 -23.06 5.53
C GLN A 74 0.08 -23.57 5.51
N THR A 75 -0.25 -24.38 6.51
CA THR A 75 -1.63 -24.75 6.83
C THR A 75 -2.24 -23.77 7.85
N PRO A 76 -3.58 -23.61 7.87
CA PRO A 76 -4.25 -22.80 8.87
C PRO A 76 -3.99 -23.33 10.30
N GLN A 77 -3.47 -22.46 11.17
CA GLN A 77 -3.18 -22.74 12.60
C GLN A 77 -4.21 -22.05 13.51
N VAL A 78 -5.05 -21.20 12.96
CA VAL A 78 -6.09 -20.47 13.69
C VAL A 78 -7.40 -20.50 12.91
N THR A 79 -8.52 -20.50 13.63
CA THR A 79 -9.83 -20.28 13.02
C THR A 79 -9.95 -18.82 12.61
N ALA A 80 -10.02 -18.56 11.32
CA ALA A 80 -10.07 -17.20 10.77
C ALA A 80 -10.96 -17.15 9.52
N ARG A 81 -11.36 -15.95 9.15
CA ARG A 81 -12.01 -15.69 7.86
C ARG A 81 -10.95 -15.40 6.82
N TYR A 82 -11.02 -16.08 5.69
CA TYR A 82 -10.15 -15.90 4.53
C TYR A 82 -10.98 -15.41 3.33
N ASP A 83 -10.41 -14.57 2.50
CA ASP A 83 -11.00 -14.12 1.25
C ASP A 83 -10.04 -14.44 0.09
N VAL A 84 -10.12 -15.68 -0.39
CA VAL A 84 -9.24 -16.20 -1.46
C VAL A 84 -9.38 -15.38 -2.75
N ARG A 85 -10.60 -14.92 -3.08
CA ARG A 85 -10.82 -14.09 -4.27
C ARG A 85 -10.11 -12.74 -4.15
N ARG A 86 -10.03 -12.19 -2.93
CA ARG A 86 -9.27 -10.99 -2.65
C ARG A 86 -7.77 -11.25 -2.74
N ASP A 87 -7.29 -12.39 -2.21
CA ASP A 87 -5.89 -12.79 -2.35
C ASP A 87 -5.46 -12.85 -3.82
N GLU A 88 -6.29 -13.46 -4.69
CA GLU A 88 -6.05 -13.55 -6.13
C GLU A 88 -6.06 -12.16 -6.81
N THR A 89 -6.99 -11.30 -6.39
CA THR A 89 -7.07 -9.94 -6.90
C THR A 89 -5.83 -9.14 -6.51
N ASP A 90 -5.42 -9.21 -5.24
CA ASP A 90 -4.25 -8.48 -4.73
C ASP A 90 -2.94 -8.98 -5.39
N VAL A 91 -2.82 -10.28 -5.73
CA VAL A 91 -1.68 -10.80 -6.54
C VAL A 91 -1.60 -10.09 -7.89
N ARG A 92 -2.70 -10.08 -8.66
CA ARG A 92 -2.72 -9.45 -9.99
C ARG A 92 -2.42 -7.95 -9.93
N LEU A 93 -2.99 -7.27 -8.93
CA LEU A 93 -2.76 -5.83 -8.73
C LEU A 93 -1.30 -5.55 -8.43
N LEU A 94 -0.68 -6.32 -7.51
CA LEU A 94 0.73 -6.14 -7.15
C LEU A 94 1.66 -6.49 -8.31
N SER A 95 1.44 -7.62 -9.01
CA SER A 95 2.27 -7.98 -10.18
C SER A 95 2.28 -6.83 -11.19
N ARG A 96 1.10 -6.32 -11.54
CA ARG A 96 1.00 -5.25 -12.53
C ARG A 96 1.54 -3.91 -12.00
N ALA A 97 1.35 -3.63 -10.72
CA ALA A 97 1.91 -2.42 -10.10
C ALA A 97 3.45 -2.45 -10.07
N GLU A 98 4.08 -3.62 -9.90
CA GLU A 98 5.53 -3.77 -10.00
C GLU A 98 6.03 -3.54 -11.42
N GLU A 99 5.43 -4.22 -12.40
CA GLU A 99 5.78 -4.06 -13.82
C GLU A 99 5.71 -2.60 -14.28
N LEU A 100 4.70 -1.88 -13.80
CA LEU A 100 4.45 -0.48 -14.16
C LEU A 100 5.10 0.53 -13.20
N ASN A 101 5.87 0.07 -12.23
CA ASN A 101 6.49 0.92 -11.18
C ASN A 101 5.48 1.84 -10.45
N ILE A 102 4.24 1.38 -10.26
CA ILE A 102 3.17 2.13 -9.58
C ILE A 102 3.44 2.14 -8.07
N PRO A 103 3.43 3.31 -7.38
CA PRO A 103 3.54 3.38 -5.93
C PRO A 103 2.50 2.54 -5.20
N VAL A 104 2.93 1.80 -4.16
CA VAL A 104 2.07 0.90 -3.40
C VAL A 104 2.13 1.21 -1.90
N LEU A 105 0.97 1.41 -1.28
CA LEU A 105 0.79 1.50 0.16
C LEU A 105 -0.02 0.31 0.67
N GLY A 106 0.59 -0.54 1.51
CA GLY A 106 -0.09 -1.63 2.21
C GLY A 106 -0.47 -1.25 3.64
N ILE A 107 -1.72 -1.45 4.04
CA ILE A 107 -2.20 -1.17 5.40
C ILE A 107 -2.65 -2.49 6.04
N CYS A 108 -2.11 -2.82 7.21
CA CYS A 108 -2.40 -4.01 8.02
C CYS A 108 -2.29 -5.30 7.19
N ARG A 109 -3.41 -5.91 6.77
CA ARG A 109 -3.40 -7.05 5.86
C ARG A 109 -2.63 -6.74 4.55
N GLY A 110 -2.75 -5.51 4.02
CA GLY A 110 -2.02 -5.10 2.82
C GLY A 110 -0.51 -5.17 2.99
N ALA A 111 0.04 -4.74 4.13
CA ALA A 111 1.47 -4.87 4.45
C ALA A 111 1.91 -6.34 4.52
N GLN A 112 1.09 -7.17 5.15
CA GLN A 112 1.33 -8.61 5.25
C GLN A 112 1.28 -9.27 3.86
N PHE A 113 0.35 -8.85 3.00
CA PHE A 113 0.20 -9.38 1.66
C PHE A 113 1.39 -9.01 0.76
N ILE A 114 1.88 -7.78 0.83
CA ILE A 114 3.12 -7.34 0.16
C ILE A 114 4.29 -8.25 0.56
N ASN A 115 4.45 -8.51 1.85
CA ASN A 115 5.51 -9.40 2.35
C ASN A 115 5.39 -10.82 1.78
N ILE A 116 4.18 -11.39 1.76
CA ILE A 116 3.92 -12.73 1.21
C ILE A 116 4.19 -12.74 -0.30
N PHE A 117 3.72 -11.75 -1.03
CA PHE A 117 3.94 -11.63 -2.47
C PHE A 117 5.43 -11.62 -2.82
N ARG A 118 6.28 -11.06 -1.96
CA ARG A 118 7.74 -11.06 -2.06
C ARG A 118 8.41 -12.33 -1.48
N GLY A 119 7.66 -13.41 -1.21
CA GLY A 119 8.18 -14.69 -0.71
C GLY A 119 8.43 -14.75 0.79
N GLY A 120 7.89 -13.80 1.54
CA GLY A 120 7.90 -13.82 3.00
C GLY A 120 6.82 -14.72 3.59
N SER A 121 6.74 -14.77 4.93
CA SER A 121 5.71 -15.53 5.65
C SER A 121 5.18 -14.76 6.86
N LEU A 122 4.08 -15.24 7.45
CA LEU A 122 3.45 -14.66 8.64
C LEU A 122 3.53 -15.58 9.85
N CYS A 123 3.55 -14.97 11.03
CA CYS A 123 3.09 -15.55 12.27
C CYS A 123 1.56 -15.42 12.31
N GLN A 124 0.84 -16.53 12.36
CA GLN A 124 -0.62 -16.54 12.26
C GLN A 124 -1.33 -16.05 13.52
N ASN A 125 -0.63 -16.09 14.68
CA ASN A 125 -1.15 -15.54 15.94
C ASN A 125 0.00 -15.02 16.80
N VAL A 126 0.11 -13.70 16.92
CA VAL A 126 1.11 -13.04 17.78
C VAL A 126 0.64 -12.86 19.22
N THR A 127 -0.65 -13.08 19.50
CA THR A 127 -1.22 -12.83 20.85
C THR A 127 -0.49 -13.56 21.96
N PRO A 128 -0.25 -14.90 21.88
CA PRO A 128 0.45 -15.62 22.93
C PRO A 128 1.96 -15.30 23.01
N LEU A 129 2.51 -14.65 22.00
CA LEU A 129 3.93 -14.31 21.90
C LEU A 129 4.26 -12.92 22.47
N ARG A 130 3.24 -12.14 22.83
CA ARG A 130 3.41 -10.80 23.40
C ARG A 130 3.80 -10.90 24.88
N VAL A 131 4.88 -10.23 25.25
CA VAL A 131 5.40 -10.18 26.61
C VAL A 131 5.33 -8.77 27.19
N ASN A 132 5.73 -7.78 26.40
CA ASN A 132 5.86 -6.39 26.83
C ASN A 132 4.62 -5.55 26.54
N THR A 133 3.68 -6.07 25.73
CA THR A 133 2.48 -5.35 25.33
C THR A 133 1.22 -6.14 25.67
N ARG A 134 0.13 -5.41 25.94
CA ARG A 134 -1.15 -6.05 26.29
C ARG A 134 -1.73 -6.82 25.09
N HIS A 135 -2.45 -7.92 25.38
CA HIS A 135 -3.05 -8.79 24.35
C HIS A 135 -4.33 -8.23 23.72
N ARG A 136 -4.87 -7.10 24.19
CA ARG A 136 -6.14 -6.53 23.71
C ARG A 136 -5.92 -5.64 22.51
N PRO A 137 -6.85 -5.66 21.52
CA PRO A 137 -6.86 -4.67 20.44
C PRO A 137 -6.91 -3.25 20.99
N LEU A 138 -6.16 -2.34 20.37
CA LEU A 138 -6.10 -0.94 20.74
C LEU A 138 -6.42 -0.09 19.51
N LEU A 139 -7.53 0.66 19.56
CA LEU A 139 -7.90 1.61 18.52
C LEU A 139 -7.13 2.94 18.67
N LEU A 140 -6.85 3.32 19.93
CA LEU A 140 -6.06 4.52 20.25
C LEU A 140 -4.56 4.26 20.02
N PRO A 141 -3.74 5.31 19.79
CA PRO A 141 -2.31 5.21 19.49
C PRO A 141 -1.46 4.92 20.75
N LEU A 142 -1.82 3.90 21.50
CA LEU A 142 -1.18 3.54 22.76
C LEU A 142 -0.09 2.46 22.62
N GLN A 143 0.11 1.91 21.43
CA GLN A 143 1.23 1.03 21.16
C GLN A 143 2.46 1.84 20.75
N THR A 144 3.55 1.67 21.49
CA THR A 144 4.84 2.27 21.12
C THR A 144 5.45 1.52 19.95
N VAL A 145 5.86 2.26 18.93
CA VAL A 145 6.54 1.76 17.74
C VAL A 145 7.83 2.54 17.54
N ARG A 146 8.94 1.84 17.43
CA ARG A 146 10.26 2.40 17.11
C ARG A 146 10.44 2.40 15.60
N VAL A 147 10.77 3.56 15.05
CA VAL A 147 10.94 3.82 13.61
C VAL A 147 12.42 4.02 13.30
N VAL A 148 12.92 3.40 12.25
CA VAL A 148 14.27 3.62 11.73
C VAL A 148 14.34 5.02 11.13
N SER A 149 15.19 5.89 11.66
CA SER A 149 15.28 7.29 11.26
C SER A 149 15.74 7.46 9.80
N ASP A 150 16.68 6.61 9.36
CA ASP A 150 17.15 6.55 7.97
C ASP A 150 16.23 5.63 7.14
N SER A 151 14.97 6.02 7.01
CA SER A 151 13.95 5.35 6.22
C SER A 151 12.93 6.35 5.70
N ARG A 152 12.21 6.03 4.63
CA ARG A 152 11.08 6.84 4.14
C ARG A 152 10.04 7.06 5.24
N LEU A 153 9.75 6.02 6.02
CA LEU A 153 8.84 6.15 7.15
C LEU A 153 9.40 7.11 8.22
N GLY A 154 10.72 7.08 8.46
CA GLY A 154 11.39 8.01 9.38
C GLY A 154 11.24 9.47 8.96
N GLU A 155 11.44 9.76 7.67
CA GLU A 155 11.22 11.07 7.07
C GLU A 155 9.76 11.53 7.21
N VAL A 156 8.81 10.61 6.95
CA VAL A 156 7.36 10.85 7.06
C VAL A 156 6.95 11.12 8.50
N MET A 157 7.37 10.28 9.43
CA MET A 157 6.95 10.39 10.84
C MET A 157 7.66 11.50 11.59
N ARG A 158 8.90 11.81 11.22
CA ARG A 158 9.76 12.85 11.86
C ARG A 158 9.96 12.61 13.36
N SER A 159 9.92 11.33 13.75
CA SER A 159 10.12 10.89 15.13
C SER A 159 10.59 9.44 15.15
N PRO A 160 11.63 9.10 15.93
CA PRO A 160 12.10 7.72 16.07
C PRO A 160 11.17 6.85 16.92
N VAL A 161 10.24 7.46 17.65
CA VAL A 161 9.25 6.76 18.46
C VAL A 161 7.88 7.37 18.25
N ILE A 162 6.89 6.53 17.94
CA ILE A 162 5.52 6.96 17.66
C ILE A 162 4.51 6.12 18.43
N GLY A 163 3.32 6.69 18.64
CA GLY A 163 2.15 5.94 19.07
C GLY A 163 1.41 5.37 17.86
N ALA A 164 1.02 4.10 17.91
CA ALA A 164 0.21 3.44 16.89
C ALA A 164 -0.97 2.70 17.53
N ASN A 165 -2.02 2.46 16.74
CA ASN A 165 -3.08 1.54 17.14
C ASN A 165 -2.66 0.08 16.86
N ARG A 166 -3.37 -0.88 17.45
CA ARG A 166 -3.12 -2.30 17.27
C ARG A 166 -4.42 -3.07 17.12
N ILE A 167 -4.75 -3.44 15.90
CA ILE A 167 -6.00 -4.13 15.57
C ILE A 167 -5.69 -5.44 14.81
N HIS A 168 -4.45 -5.95 14.94
CA HIS A 168 -3.99 -7.14 14.23
C HIS A 168 -3.59 -8.26 15.20
N SER A 169 -3.84 -9.52 14.77
CA SER A 169 -3.40 -10.74 15.45
C SER A 169 -2.30 -11.48 14.70
N GLN A 170 -1.99 -11.06 13.47
CA GLN A 170 -0.89 -11.61 12.66
C GLN A 170 0.22 -10.58 12.53
N SER A 171 1.46 -11.05 12.28
CA SER A 171 2.60 -10.21 11.93
C SER A 171 3.52 -10.92 10.94
N ILE A 172 4.40 -10.17 10.29
CA ILE A 172 5.46 -10.70 9.44
C ILE A 172 6.41 -11.55 10.30
N LYS A 173 6.69 -12.80 9.84
CA LYS A 173 7.63 -13.74 10.47
C LYS A 173 8.94 -13.82 9.69
N LYS A 174 8.86 -14.10 8.39
CA LYS A 174 9.99 -14.08 7.47
C LYS A 174 9.78 -12.93 6.50
N LEU A 175 10.80 -12.08 6.36
CA LEU A 175 10.76 -10.96 5.43
C LEU A 175 10.90 -11.45 4.00
N GLY A 176 10.11 -10.86 3.09
CA GLY A 176 10.20 -11.09 1.65
C GLY A 176 11.42 -10.43 1.03
N THR A 177 11.73 -10.82 -0.20
CA THR A 177 12.88 -10.29 -0.96
C THR A 177 12.71 -8.80 -1.28
N HIS A 178 13.82 -8.07 -1.29
CA HIS A 178 13.87 -6.62 -1.55
C HIS A 178 13.01 -5.76 -0.61
N LEU A 179 12.72 -6.28 0.58
CA LEU A 179 12.07 -5.51 1.65
C LEU A 179 13.06 -5.29 2.80
N ARG A 180 12.90 -4.17 3.52
CA ARG A 180 13.56 -3.93 4.81
C ARG A 180 12.53 -3.61 5.88
N VAL A 181 12.82 -4.00 7.12
CA VAL A 181 12.03 -3.62 8.28
C VAL A 181 12.43 -2.20 8.68
N VAL A 182 11.45 -1.32 8.79
CA VAL A 182 11.67 0.09 9.15
C VAL A 182 10.93 0.53 10.41
N ALA A 183 10.11 -0.36 11.00
CA ALA A 183 9.54 -0.13 12.32
C ALA A 183 9.23 -1.45 13.02
N VAL A 184 9.40 -1.45 14.36
CA VAL A 184 9.05 -2.57 15.25
C VAL A 184 8.37 -2.06 16.52
N ASP A 185 7.53 -2.91 17.15
CA ASP A 185 6.96 -2.63 18.46
C ASP A 185 7.87 -3.10 19.62
N ASN A 186 7.40 -2.95 20.86
CA ASN A 186 8.16 -3.34 22.06
C ASN A 186 8.34 -4.86 22.21
N ASP A 187 7.57 -5.68 21.50
CA ASP A 187 7.75 -7.14 21.41
C ASP A 187 8.53 -7.55 20.15
N SER A 188 9.15 -6.59 19.45
CA SER A 188 9.94 -6.79 18.23
C SER A 188 9.12 -7.31 17.04
N PHE A 189 7.79 -7.22 17.07
CA PHE A 189 6.98 -7.51 15.89
C PHE A 189 7.12 -6.40 14.85
N VAL A 190 7.28 -6.82 13.60
CA VAL A 190 7.38 -5.90 12.45
C VAL A 190 6.11 -5.04 12.36
N GLN A 191 6.32 -3.73 12.35
CA GLN A 191 5.27 -2.74 12.25
C GLN A 191 5.30 -1.97 10.93
N ALA A 192 6.44 -1.89 10.24
CA ALA A 192 6.49 -1.36 8.89
C ALA A 192 7.63 -1.97 8.08
N ILE A 193 7.41 -2.03 6.78
CA ILE A 193 8.35 -2.50 5.77
C ILE A 193 8.39 -1.52 4.60
N GLU A 194 9.54 -1.44 3.94
CA GLU A 194 9.76 -0.67 2.72
C GLU A 194 10.50 -1.48 1.68
N ASN A 195 10.30 -1.12 0.40
CA ASN A 195 11.12 -1.63 -0.68
C ASN A 195 12.54 -1.05 -0.62
N THR A 196 13.55 -1.89 -0.93
CA THR A 196 14.96 -1.47 -0.99
C THR A 196 15.41 -1.06 -2.38
N ARG A 197 14.57 -1.20 -3.41
CA ARG A 197 14.90 -0.93 -4.81
C ARG A 197 13.73 -0.28 -5.55
N GLY A 198 14.04 0.73 -6.38
CA GLY A 198 13.12 1.32 -7.37
C GLY A 198 11.78 1.78 -6.80
N GLN A 199 10.71 1.07 -7.09
CA GLN A 199 9.33 1.42 -6.78
C GLN A 199 9.11 1.94 -5.36
N TRP A 200 8.36 3.03 -5.24
CA TRP A 200 7.88 3.49 -3.93
C TRP A 200 6.88 2.45 -3.38
N LEU A 201 7.28 1.73 -2.34
CA LEU A 201 6.44 0.73 -1.69
C LEU A 201 6.65 0.81 -0.18
N MET A 202 5.55 0.92 0.55
CA MET A 202 5.52 0.95 2.01
C MET A 202 4.39 0.06 2.53
N GLY A 203 4.71 -0.81 3.47
CA GLY A 203 3.73 -1.61 4.20
C GLY A 203 3.69 -1.20 5.67
N ILE A 204 2.50 -0.92 6.20
CA ILE A 204 2.26 -0.45 7.56
C ILE A 204 1.31 -1.42 8.26
N GLN A 205 1.72 -1.98 9.40
CA GLN A 205 0.95 -2.98 10.13
C GLN A 205 -0.22 -2.37 10.91
N TRP A 206 -0.07 -1.16 11.45
CA TRP A 206 -1.17 -0.46 12.11
C TRP A 206 -2.11 0.20 11.09
N HIS A 207 -3.13 0.88 11.58
CA HIS A 207 -4.15 1.55 10.76
C HIS A 207 -4.01 3.07 10.86
N PRO A 208 -3.20 3.73 10.02
CA PRO A 208 -3.00 5.18 10.03
C PRO A 208 -4.26 5.95 9.70
N GLU A 209 -5.21 5.36 8.97
CA GLU A 209 -6.47 5.96 8.60
C GLU A 209 -7.38 6.26 9.80
N TYR A 210 -7.21 5.57 10.91
CA TYR A 210 -7.92 5.87 12.17
C TYR A 210 -7.22 6.96 13.00
N LEU A 211 -6.02 7.39 12.61
CA LEU A 211 -5.16 8.31 13.34
C LEU A 211 -4.91 9.63 12.57
N LEU A 212 -5.82 10.01 11.67
CA LEU A 212 -5.67 11.20 10.82
C LEU A 212 -5.60 12.51 11.60
N TYR A 213 -6.02 12.53 12.86
CA TYR A 213 -5.87 13.67 13.77
C TYR A 213 -4.41 13.89 14.22
N HIS A 214 -3.52 12.91 14.04
CA HIS A 214 -2.08 13.06 14.23
C HIS A 214 -1.36 13.38 12.91
N GLY A 215 -0.54 14.44 12.90
CA GLY A 215 0.17 14.91 11.71
C GLY A 215 1.07 13.85 11.06
N GLY A 216 1.76 13.03 11.84
CA GLY A 216 2.60 11.93 11.33
C GLY A 216 1.83 10.94 10.48
N HIS A 217 0.68 10.47 10.96
CA HIS A 217 -0.12 9.49 10.25
C HIS A 217 -0.78 10.07 8.98
N ARG A 218 -1.16 11.38 8.99
CA ARG A 218 -1.63 12.05 7.76
C ARG A 218 -0.53 12.15 6.71
N ARG A 219 0.72 12.43 7.12
CA ARG A 219 1.85 12.53 6.19
C ARG A 219 2.13 11.24 5.44
N ILE A 220 1.76 10.07 5.94
CA ILE A 220 1.86 8.81 5.20
C ILE A 220 1.06 8.91 3.89
N PHE A 221 -0.17 9.41 3.95
CA PHE A 221 -1.02 9.56 2.77
C PHE A 221 -0.52 10.66 1.84
N SER A 222 -0.05 11.80 2.37
CA SER A 222 0.50 12.87 1.52
C SER A 222 1.77 12.44 0.78
N HIS A 223 2.69 11.73 1.45
CA HIS A 223 3.91 11.22 0.80
C HIS A 223 3.61 10.13 -0.24
N PHE A 224 2.60 9.29 0.02
CA PHE A 224 2.15 8.30 -0.97
C PHE A 224 1.55 8.98 -2.20
N VAL A 225 0.70 10.00 -2.02
CA VAL A 225 0.11 10.78 -3.12
C VAL A 225 1.20 11.49 -3.90
N GLN A 226 2.18 12.12 -3.22
CA GLN A 226 3.32 12.76 -3.86
C GLN A 226 4.10 11.78 -4.73
N ALA A 227 4.40 10.58 -4.23
CA ALA A 227 5.09 9.56 -5.02
C ALA A 227 4.27 9.12 -6.26
N ALA A 228 2.94 9.11 -6.17
CA ALA A 228 2.09 8.85 -7.31
C ALA A 228 2.09 9.99 -8.33
N GLU A 229 2.15 11.24 -7.87
CA GLU A 229 2.32 12.43 -8.73
C GLU A 229 3.66 12.41 -9.46
N ASP A 230 4.76 12.19 -8.72
CA ASP A 230 6.11 12.15 -9.27
C ASP A 230 6.21 11.09 -10.38
N ARG A 231 5.68 9.88 -10.12
CA ARG A 231 5.64 8.82 -11.13
C ARG A 231 4.80 9.21 -12.36
N LYS A 232 3.66 9.85 -12.15
CA LYS A 232 2.79 10.28 -13.25
C LYS A 232 3.49 11.29 -14.15
N LEU A 233 4.21 12.25 -13.58
CA LEU A 233 4.98 13.24 -14.32
C LEU A 233 6.05 12.56 -15.18
N VAL A 234 6.85 11.64 -14.60
CA VAL A 234 7.85 10.87 -15.35
C VAL A 234 7.23 10.14 -16.54
N ARG A 235 6.08 9.48 -16.34
CA ARG A 235 5.37 8.77 -17.43
C ARG A 235 4.88 9.69 -18.55
N LEU A 236 4.51 10.92 -18.23
CA LEU A 236 4.05 11.89 -19.22
C LEU A 236 5.21 12.50 -20.03
N ASP A 237 6.41 12.54 -19.44
CA ASP A 237 7.62 13.03 -20.08
C ASP A 237 8.32 11.95 -20.95
N GLU A 238 7.95 10.67 -20.81
CA GLU A 238 8.46 9.62 -21.69
C GLU A 238 7.88 9.80 -23.11
N PRO A 239 8.72 9.92 -24.18
CA PRO A 239 8.23 10.03 -25.55
C PRO A 239 7.38 8.81 -25.87
N VAL A 240 6.19 9.02 -26.39
CA VAL A 240 5.37 7.94 -26.96
C VAL A 240 6.19 7.34 -28.10
N GLU A 241 6.72 6.14 -27.93
CA GLU A 241 7.32 5.39 -29.03
C GLU A 241 6.25 5.28 -30.12
N ALA A 242 6.48 5.99 -31.23
CA ALA A 242 5.63 5.90 -32.40
C ALA A 242 5.69 4.43 -32.85
N GLY A 243 4.59 3.72 -32.70
CA GLY A 243 4.47 2.34 -33.20
C GLY A 243 4.96 2.34 -34.62
N GLU A 244 5.93 1.49 -34.92
CA GLU A 244 6.38 1.22 -36.28
C GLU A 244 5.12 0.87 -37.09
N ASP A 245 4.82 1.74 -38.03
CA ASP A 245 3.80 1.52 -39.05
C ASP A 245 4.30 0.36 -39.93
N ASP A 246 3.91 -0.87 -39.59
CA ASP A 246 4.14 -2.04 -40.44
C ASP A 246 3.41 -1.79 -41.74
N GLY A 247 4.14 -1.12 -42.65
CA GLY A 247 3.71 -0.85 -44.01
C GLY A 247 3.28 -2.13 -44.71
N TYR A 248 1.98 -2.42 -44.65
CA TYR A 248 1.36 -3.44 -45.48
C TYR A 248 1.44 -3.01 -46.95
N VAL A 249 2.54 -3.41 -47.60
CA VAL A 249 2.68 -3.29 -49.08
C VAL A 249 1.72 -4.29 -49.70
N ALA A 250 0.57 -3.82 -50.14
CA ALA A 250 -0.30 -4.59 -51.01
C ALA A 250 0.41 -4.86 -52.36
N GLN A 251 0.89 -6.06 -52.54
CA GLN A 251 1.30 -6.52 -53.89
C GLN A 251 0.06 -6.83 -54.72
N ASN A 252 -0.38 -5.83 -55.46
CA ASN A 252 -1.19 -6.05 -56.67
C ASN A 252 -0.28 -6.50 -57.76
N GLY A 253 -0.57 -7.65 -58.39
CA GLY A 253 0.18 -8.02 -59.57
C GLY A 253 -0.19 -9.33 -60.24
N ARG A 254 -1.16 -9.28 -61.15
CA ARG A 254 -1.34 -10.11 -62.35
C ARG A 254 -1.62 -11.60 -62.19
#